data_d7693040c87b4b9851f2e8c63fd2cc1b
#
_entry.id   d7693040c87b4b9851f2e8c63fd2cc1b
#
_cell.length_a   1.000
_cell.length_b   1.000
_cell.length_c   1.000
_cell.angle_alpha   90.00
_cell.angle_beta   90.00
_cell.angle_gamma   90.00
#
_symmetry.space_group_name_H-M   'P 1'
#
loop_
_entity.id
_entity.type
_entity.pdbx_description
1 polymer ?
#
loop_
_entity_poly.entity_id
_entity_poly.type
_entity_poly.pdbx_seq_one_letter_code
_entity_poly.pdbx_strand_id
1 'polypeptide(L)'
;RRQRQMCIRDRVDASYNRRIQDTECTYCGQCITHCPTAALRERDDTGLVFDAIDDPNVITVAQVAPAVRAAWAEQFGLASDFATPKRMVAALRELGFDYVFDTDFAADLTIMEEGSEFIERFTHKEQYQRPMFTSCCPGWVRFVKSQYPELTGNLSTAKSPQQMLGAVAKSYFAEKAGIDAKRLFVVSIMPCVAKKSECELPTMKNDAGDPEVDVSITTRELNIMMRANHIEPKYLPEEEFDSPLGSATGAAVVFGATGGVMDAALRSAYFFVTGKNPDPDAFTAVRGMDGWKEATFNIPGAGDVRVAVVSSLGNARKLIEAVRRGEVSYDLSLIHISEPTRHSL
;
A
#
# COMPACT_ATOMS: atom_id res chain seq x y z
N ARG A 1 -33.83 30.50 7.77
CA ARG A 1 -34.30 29.46 8.70
C ARG A 1 -34.39 28.05 8.04
N ARG A 2 -34.92 27.92 6.79
CA ARG A 2 -35.01 26.63 6.08
C ARG A 2 -33.62 25.99 5.79
N GLN A 3 -32.64 26.78 5.37
CA GLN A 3 -31.26 26.29 5.12
C GLN A 3 -30.56 25.81 6.42
N ARG A 4 -30.75 26.50 7.54
CA ARG A 4 -30.21 26.06 8.84
C ARG A 4 -30.79 24.74 9.33
N GLN A 5 -32.06 24.47 9.05
CA GLN A 5 -32.69 23.18 9.41
C GLN A 5 -32.22 22.02 8.52
N MET A 6 -31.90 22.28 7.24
CA MET A 6 -31.31 21.28 6.33
C MET A 6 -29.91 20.87 6.82
N CYS A 7 -29.02 21.84 7.16
CA CYS A 7 -27.66 21.54 7.63
C CYS A 7 -27.60 20.78 8.96
N ILE A 8 -28.64 20.83 9.80
CA ILE A 8 -28.69 20.09 11.07
C ILE A 8 -29.22 18.66 10.88
N ARG A 9 -29.96 18.40 9.81
CA ARG A 9 -30.58 17.09 9.52
C ARG A 9 -29.80 16.25 8.51
N ASP A 10 -29.02 16.90 7.66
CA ASP A 10 -28.26 16.20 6.64
C ASP A 10 -26.97 15.65 7.24
N ARG A 11 -26.87 14.35 7.30
CA ARG A 11 -25.62 13.63 7.63
C ARG A 11 -24.94 13.27 6.32
N VAL A 12 -23.63 13.43 6.27
CA VAL A 12 -22.81 12.81 5.24
C VAL A 12 -22.60 11.36 5.67
N ASP A 13 -23.43 10.49 5.15
CA ASP A 13 -23.45 9.07 5.50
C ASP A 13 -23.85 8.23 4.27
N ALA A 14 -23.72 6.92 4.40
CA ALA A 14 -24.19 6.02 3.35
C ALA A 14 -25.71 6.06 3.24
N SER A 15 -26.22 5.93 2.00
CA SER A 15 -27.65 5.93 1.72
C SER A 15 -28.38 4.88 2.55
N TYR A 16 -29.56 5.23 3.06
CA TYR A 16 -30.42 4.35 3.86
C TYR A 16 -29.80 3.92 5.22
N ASN A 17 -28.91 4.70 5.80
CA ASN A 17 -28.21 4.39 7.07
C ASN A 17 -27.47 3.03 7.03
N ARG A 18 -27.05 2.57 5.87
CA ARG A 18 -26.22 1.36 5.75
C ARG A 18 -24.82 1.64 6.31
N ARG A 19 -24.18 0.61 6.82
CA ARG A 19 -22.76 0.72 7.18
C ARG A 19 -21.95 0.94 5.91
N ILE A 20 -20.91 1.75 5.95
CA ILE A 20 -20.08 2.05 4.78
C ILE A 20 -19.44 0.78 4.18
N GLN A 21 -19.17 -0.22 5.01
CA GLN A 21 -18.66 -1.53 4.59
C GLN A 21 -19.65 -2.32 3.72
N ASP A 22 -20.97 -2.08 3.90
CA ASP A 22 -22.06 -2.75 3.17
C ASP A 22 -22.41 -2.00 1.89
N THR A 23 -21.60 -1.03 1.50
CA THR A 23 -21.75 -0.23 0.29
C THR A 23 -20.62 -0.50 -0.70
N GLU A 24 -20.72 0.09 -1.88
CA GLU A 24 -19.68 0.04 -2.90
C GLU A 24 -18.50 1.00 -2.64
N CYS A 25 -18.36 1.48 -1.39
CA CYS A 25 -17.26 2.35 -1.01
C CYS A 25 -15.92 1.63 -1.17
N THR A 26 -14.99 2.25 -1.90
CA THR A 26 -13.64 1.69 -2.15
C THR A 26 -12.64 2.00 -1.04
N TYR A 27 -13.06 2.71 0.01
CA TYR A 27 -12.21 3.21 1.10
C TYR A 27 -11.03 4.07 0.62
N CYS A 28 -11.18 4.78 -0.48
CA CYS A 28 -10.11 5.61 -1.06
C CYS A 28 -9.70 6.81 -0.19
N GLY A 29 -10.47 7.19 0.82
CA GLY A 29 -10.15 8.30 1.73
C GLY A 29 -10.45 9.71 1.20
N GLN A 30 -10.92 9.87 -0.04
CA GLN A 30 -11.15 11.19 -0.63
C GLN A 30 -12.17 12.03 0.15
N CYS A 31 -13.20 11.41 0.72
CA CYS A 31 -14.16 12.11 1.57
C CYS A 31 -13.52 12.67 2.86
N ILE A 32 -12.50 12.01 3.39
CA ILE A 32 -11.76 12.47 4.57
C ILE A 32 -10.89 13.67 4.21
N THR A 33 -10.11 13.56 3.14
CA THR A 33 -9.17 14.62 2.71
C THR A 33 -9.88 15.89 2.23
N HIS A 34 -11.11 15.76 1.71
CA HIS A 34 -11.90 16.90 1.21
C HIS A 34 -12.95 17.42 2.20
N CYS A 35 -13.03 16.85 3.41
CA CYS A 35 -13.99 17.32 4.40
C CYS A 35 -13.54 18.67 5.01
N PRO A 36 -14.24 19.78 4.73
CA PRO A 36 -13.76 21.11 5.15
C PRO A 36 -13.85 21.33 6.66
N THR A 37 -14.59 20.48 7.37
CA THR A 37 -14.83 20.57 8.82
C THR A 37 -14.11 19.48 9.60
N ALA A 38 -13.34 18.61 8.93
CA ALA A 38 -12.71 17.44 9.51
C ALA A 38 -13.68 16.51 10.31
N ALA A 39 -14.97 16.53 9.92
CA ALA A 39 -16.00 15.70 10.55
C ALA A 39 -15.90 14.23 10.10
N LEU A 40 -15.39 13.99 8.89
CA LEU A 40 -15.13 12.64 8.40
C LEU A 40 -13.69 12.26 8.76
N ARG A 41 -13.55 11.11 9.40
CA ARG A 41 -12.26 10.58 9.83
C ARG A 41 -12.17 9.09 9.51
N GLU A 42 -10.96 8.60 9.44
CA GLU A 42 -10.68 7.17 9.49
C GLU A 42 -11.10 6.57 10.84
N ARG A 43 -11.31 5.27 10.87
CA ARG A 43 -11.44 4.54 12.13
C ARG A 43 -10.13 4.71 12.90
N ASP A 44 -10.22 5.05 14.16
CA ASP A 44 -9.08 5.19 15.04
C ASP A 44 -8.73 3.81 15.64
N ASP A 45 -7.58 3.30 15.24
CA ASP A 45 -7.06 2.01 15.71
C ASP A 45 -5.85 2.19 16.66
N THR A 46 -5.52 3.42 17.06
CA THR A 46 -4.36 3.69 17.95
C THR A 46 -4.47 3.00 19.29
N GLY A 47 -5.70 2.87 19.83
CA GLY A 47 -5.95 2.15 21.07
C GLY A 47 -5.52 0.69 21.01
N LEU A 48 -5.82 -0.01 19.91
CA LEU A 48 -5.41 -1.40 19.72
C LEU A 48 -3.87 -1.56 19.71
N VAL A 49 -3.17 -0.57 19.16
CA VAL A 49 -1.70 -0.58 19.13
C VAL A 49 -1.13 -0.34 20.53
N PHE A 50 -1.67 0.61 21.28
CA PHE A 50 -1.24 0.85 22.66
C PHE A 50 -1.51 -0.34 23.56
N ASP A 51 -2.69 -0.95 23.46
CA ASP A 51 -3.04 -2.17 24.21
C ASP A 51 -2.05 -3.31 23.92
N ALA A 52 -1.61 -3.45 22.65
CA ALA A 52 -0.62 -4.46 22.27
C ALA A 52 0.79 -4.14 22.80
N ILE A 53 1.21 -2.87 22.77
CA ILE A 53 2.50 -2.42 23.32
C ILE A 53 2.57 -2.63 24.83
N ASP A 54 1.45 -2.40 25.53
CA ASP A 54 1.40 -2.53 26.98
C ASP A 54 1.24 -3.98 27.48
N ASP A 55 0.92 -4.95 26.60
CA ASP A 55 0.77 -6.36 26.98
C ASP A 55 2.14 -7.09 26.96
N PRO A 56 2.67 -7.50 28.13
CA PRO A 56 3.98 -8.18 28.20
C PRO A 56 4.02 -9.57 27.52
N ASN A 57 2.86 -10.13 27.16
CA ASN A 57 2.79 -11.41 26.45
C ASN A 57 2.83 -11.26 24.93
N VAL A 58 2.65 -10.05 24.44
CA VAL A 58 2.67 -9.70 23.02
C VAL A 58 4.06 -9.19 22.66
N ILE A 59 4.47 -9.45 21.43
CA ILE A 59 5.67 -8.92 20.80
C ILE A 59 5.22 -8.09 19.62
N THR A 60 5.44 -6.80 19.68
CA THR A 60 4.96 -5.86 18.69
C THR A 60 5.95 -5.66 17.55
N VAL A 61 5.43 -5.74 16.33
CA VAL A 61 6.20 -5.57 15.09
C VAL A 61 5.60 -4.40 14.30
N ALA A 62 6.35 -3.34 14.10
CA ALA A 62 5.99 -2.27 13.17
C ALA A 62 6.54 -2.56 11.77
N GLN A 63 5.74 -2.38 10.74
CA GLN A 63 6.20 -2.31 9.35
C GLN A 63 5.81 -0.98 8.72
N VAL A 64 6.75 -0.37 7.99
CA VAL A 64 6.59 1.01 7.50
C VAL A 64 6.61 1.05 5.98
N ALA A 65 5.55 1.62 5.39
CA ALA A 65 5.46 1.77 3.93
C ALA A 65 6.47 2.78 3.37
N PRO A 66 6.95 2.58 2.11
CA PRO A 66 7.89 3.48 1.45
C PRO A 66 7.46 4.94 1.46
N ALA A 67 6.19 5.24 1.20
CA ALA A 67 5.67 6.61 1.19
C ALA A 67 5.61 7.26 2.59
N VAL A 68 5.43 6.45 3.65
CA VAL A 68 5.43 6.95 5.03
C VAL A 68 6.82 7.43 5.43
N ARG A 69 7.87 6.75 4.98
CA ARG A 69 9.28 7.14 5.25
C ARG A 69 9.60 8.57 4.83
N ALA A 70 8.93 9.08 3.79
CA ALA A 70 9.15 10.43 3.29
C ALA A 70 8.26 11.49 3.97
N ALA A 71 7.16 11.08 4.62
CA ALA A 71 6.11 12.01 5.08
C ALA A 71 5.84 11.96 6.59
N TRP A 72 6.45 11.04 7.33
CA TRP A 72 6.13 10.80 8.74
C TRP A 72 6.26 12.00 9.68
N ALA A 73 7.18 12.90 9.38
CA ALA A 73 7.46 14.06 10.23
C ALA A 73 6.94 15.40 9.67
N GLU A 74 6.21 15.40 8.56
CA GLU A 74 5.65 16.63 7.96
C GLU A 74 4.78 17.41 8.95
N GLN A 75 3.97 16.72 9.76
CA GLN A 75 3.11 17.35 10.77
C GLN A 75 3.88 17.95 11.97
N PHE A 76 5.17 17.64 12.11
CA PHE A 76 6.06 18.25 13.09
C PHE A 76 6.83 19.44 12.50
N GLY A 77 6.62 19.77 11.24
CA GLY A 77 7.29 20.88 10.55
C GLY A 77 8.77 20.65 10.31
N LEU A 78 9.22 19.40 10.30
CA LEU A 78 10.62 19.04 10.07
C LEU A 78 10.91 18.92 8.57
N ALA A 79 12.08 19.41 8.16
CA ALA A 79 12.56 19.27 6.80
C ALA A 79 12.82 17.78 6.45
N SER A 80 12.59 17.39 5.21
CA SER A 80 12.67 16.00 4.76
C SER A 80 14.08 15.40 4.85
N ASP A 81 15.12 16.22 4.75
CA ASP A 81 16.51 15.83 4.91
C ASP A 81 16.86 15.52 6.38
N PHE A 82 16.16 16.16 7.31
CA PHE A 82 16.31 15.90 8.75
C PHE A 82 15.44 14.71 9.20
N ALA A 83 14.23 14.59 8.65
CA ALA A 83 13.27 13.55 8.99
C ALA A 83 13.59 12.21 8.28
N THR A 84 14.77 11.68 8.54
CA THR A 84 15.26 10.44 7.92
C THR A 84 14.42 9.22 8.32
N PRO A 85 14.38 8.14 7.50
CA PRO A 85 13.78 6.88 7.90
C PRO A 85 14.38 6.30 9.20
N LYS A 86 15.67 6.51 9.43
CA LYS A 86 16.35 6.04 10.63
C LYS A 86 15.87 6.74 11.92
N ARG A 87 15.52 8.04 11.85
CA ARG A 87 14.87 8.74 12.97
C ARG A 87 13.44 8.25 13.21
N MET A 88 12.75 7.86 12.18
CA MET A 88 11.43 7.23 12.31
C MET A 88 11.54 5.88 13.04
N VAL A 89 12.55 5.08 12.76
CA VAL A 89 12.80 3.82 13.49
C VAL A 89 12.99 4.12 14.99
N ALA A 90 13.78 5.11 15.33
CA ALA A 90 13.95 5.52 16.73
C ALA A 90 12.63 5.98 17.36
N ALA A 91 11.78 6.72 16.62
CA ALA A 91 10.46 7.13 17.10
C ALA A 91 9.56 5.93 17.40
N LEU A 92 9.57 4.91 16.55
CA LEU A 92 8.77 3.70 16.74
C LEU A 92 9.26 2.88 17.94
N ARG A 93 10.57 2.79 18.15
CA ARG A 93 11.13 2.14 19.34
C ARG A 93 10.82 2.92 20.62
N GLU A 94 10.85 4.24 20.57
CA GLU A 94 10.45 5.09 21.71
C GLU A 94 8.93 4.98 22.01
N LEU A 95 8.12 4.68 21.00
CA LEU A 95 6.70 4.32 21.19
C LEU A 95 6.49 2.97 21.90
N GLY A 96 7.53 2.09 21.89
CA GLY A 96 7.49 0.80 22.55
C GLY A 96 7.42 -0.41 21.62
N PHE A 97 7.61 -0.26 20.30
CA PHE A 97 7.67 -1.41 19.40
C PHE A 97 8.93 -2.24 19.63
N ASP A 98 8.78 -3.56 19.72
CA ASP A 98 9.89 -4.49 19.89
C ASP A 98 10.73 -4.65 18.64
N TYR A 99 10.09 -4.67 17.46
CA TYR A 99 10.75 -4.77 16.16
C TYR A 99 10.19 -3.76 15.18
N VAL A 100 11.08 -3.20 14.35
CA VAL A 100 10.72 -2.25 13.29
C VAL A 100 11.30 -2.74 11.97
N PHE A 101 10.43 -3.17 11.05
CA PHE A 101 10.79 -3.65 9.73
C PHE A 101 10.43 -2.66 8.62
N ASP A 102 11.11 -2.80 7.50
CA ASP A 102 10.87 -1.99 6.32
C ASP A 102 9.98 -2.74 5.32
N THR A 103 8.82 -2.18 4.99
CA THR A 103 7.93 -2.77 3.98
C THR A 103 8.59 -2.83 2.59
N ASP A 104 9.69 -2.10 2.36
CA ASP A 104 10.50 -2.20 1.15
C ASP A 104 11.00 -3.64 0.90
N PHE A 105 11.32 -4.40 1.96
CA PHE A 105 11.65 -5.83 1.85
C PHE A 105 10.51 -6.62 1.16
N ALA A 106 9.28 -6.40 1.60
CA ALA A 106 8.13 -7.08 1.00
C ALA A 106 7.70 -6.48 -0.34
N ALA A 107 8.08 -5.25 -0.63
CA ALA A 107 7.91 -4.67 -1.96
C ALA A 107 8.77 -5.43 -2.98
N ASP A 108 10.03 -5.72 -2.65
CA ASP A 108 10.88 -6.58 -3.49
C ASP A 108 10.28 -7.97 -3.68
N LEU A 109 9.76 -8.58 -2.61
CA LEU A 109 9.09 -9.88 -2.67
C LEU A 109 7.85 -9.83 -3.58
N THR A 110 7.03 -8.78 -3.44
CA THR A 110 5.85 -8.59 -4.30
C THR A 110 6.24 -8.46 -5.76
N ILE A 111 7.32 -7.73 -6.08
CA ILE A 111 7.81 -7.62 -7.47
C ILE A 111 8.23 -8.98 -8.02
N MET A 112 8.88 -9.81 -7.20
CA MET A 112 9.29 -11.15 -7.63
C MET A 112 8.07 -12.01 -7.95
N GLU A 113 7.05 -11.99 -7.12
CA GLU A 113 5.82 -12.76 -7.32
C GLU A 113 4.98 -12.21 -8.49
N GLU A 114 4.64 -10.91 -8.48
CA GLU A 114 3.86 -10.30 -9.57
C GLU A 114 4.62 -10.32 -10.90
N GLY A 115 5.94 -10.12 -10.88
CA GLY A 115 6.78 -10.17 -12.05
C GLY A 115 6.82 -11.56 -12.67
N SER A 116 6.92 -12.61 -11.85
CA SER A 116 6.87 -14.00 -12.30
C SER A 116 5.50 -14.34 -12.88
N GLU A 117 4.42 -13.97 -12.19
CA GLU A 117 3.05 -14.12 -12.69
C GLU A 117 2.83 -13.36 -14.01
N PHE A 118 3.36 -12.13 -14.12
CA PHE A 118 3.25 -11.36 -15.36
C PHE A 118 3.97 -12.04 -16.51
N ILE A 119 5.18 -12.54 -16.32
CA ILE A 119 5.94 -13.27 -17.36
C ILE A 119 5.18 -14.52 -17.79
N GLU A 120 4.62 -15.28 -16.86
CA GLU A 120 3.81 -16.44 -17.17
C GLU A 120 2.58 -16.06 -18.01
N ARG A 121 1.81 -15.07 -17.58
CA ARG A 121 0.62 -14.58 -18.32
C ARG A 121 0.99 -13.97 -19.68
N PHE A 122 2.14 -13.32 -19.77
CA PHE A 122 2.61 -12.71 -21.00
C PHE A 122 3.09 -13.75 -22.03
N THR A 123 3.71 -14.84 -21.58
CA THR A 123 4.16 -15.94 -22.46
C THR A 123 3.02 -16.86 -22.89
N HIS A 124 1.99 -17.03 -22.07
CA HIS A 124 0.83 -17.87 -22.34
C HIS A 124 -0.46 -17.05 -22.61
N LYS A 125 -0.35 -16.10 -23.53
CA LYS A 125 -1.38 -15.08 -23.84
C LYS A 125 -2.78 -15.62 -24.14
N GLU A 126 -2.88 -16.85 -24.65
CA GLU A 126 -4.16 -17.49 -24.97
C GLU A 126 -4.90 -18.01 -23.73
N GLN A 127 -4.22 -18.22 -22.62
CA GLN A 127 -4.79 -18.80 -21.41
C GLN A 127 -5.29 -17.73 -20.42
N TYR A 128 -4.84 -16.49 -20.58
CA TYR A 128 -5.11 -15.41 -19.65
C TYR A 128 -5.79 -14.22 -20.30
N GLN A 129 -6.69 -13.60 -19.57
CA GLN A 129 -7.30 -12.33 -19.97
C GLN A 129 -6.29 -11.18 -19.81
N ARG A 130 -6.35 -10.19 -20.68
CA ARG A 130 -5.51 -9.00 -20.65
C ARG A 130 -6.34 -7.73 -20.53
N PRO A 131 -5.76 -6.67 -19.92
CA PRO A 131 -4.46 -6.58 -19.27
C PRO A 131 -4.43 -7.35 -17.94
N MET A 132 -3.24 -7.75 -17.46
CA MET A 132 -3.06 -8.07 -16.06
C MET A 132 -3.08 -6.78 -15.26
N PHE A 133 -3.84 -6.73 -14.18
CA PHE A 133 -3.88 -5.60 -13.24
C PHE A 133 -3.11 -5.95 -11.98
N THR A 134 -2.28 -5.03 -11.50
CA THR A 134 -1.68 -5.19 -10.17
C THR A 134 -2.74 -5.18 -9.07
N SER A 135 -2.50 -5.86 -7.95
CA SER A 135 -3.47 -6.03 -6.86
C SER A 135 -3.05 -5.39 -5.53
N CYS A 136 -1.94 -4.68 -5.49
CA CYS A 136 -1.41 -4.08 -4.25
C CYS A 136 -2.26 -2.93 -3.67
N CYS A 137 -3.21 -2.35 -4.45
CA CYS A 137 -4.13 -1.32 -3.99
C CYS A 137 -5.50 -1.92 -3.60
N PRO A 138 -5.83 -2.05 -2.31
CA PRO A 138 -7.09 -2.66 -1.88
C PRO A 138 -8.33 -1.87 -2.31
N GLY A 139 -8.23 -0.55 -2.42
CA GLY A 139 -9.31 0.27 -2.97
C GLY A 139 -9.61 -0.05 -4.44
N TRP A 140 -8.58 -0.32 -5.24
CA TRP A 140 -8.72 -0.78 -6.61
C TRP A 140 -9.36 -2.16 -6.69
N VAL A 141 -8.85 -3.12 -5.92
CA VAL A 141 -9.39 -4.49 -5.88
C VAL A 141 -10.87 -4.48 -5.50
N ARG A 142 -11.25 -3.68 -4.49
CA ARG A 142 -12.64 -3.52 -4.07
C ARG A 142 -13.50 -2.89 -5.17
N PHE A 143 -12.97 -1.90 -5.90
CA PHE A 143 -13.66 -1.29 -7.02
C PHE A 143 -13.94 -2.28 -8.14
N VAL A 144 -12.96 -3.07 -8.55
CA VAL A 144 -13.14 -4.11 -9.56
C VAL A 144 -14.19 -5.11 -9.12
N LYS A 145 -14.06 -5.66 -7.92
CA LYS A 145 -15.00 -6.67 -7.42
C LYS A 145 -16.44 -6.17 -7.33
N SER A 146 -16.65 -4.87 -7.08
CA SER A 146 -17.99 -4.31 -6.94
C SER A 146 -18.59 -3.79 -8.25
N GLN A 147 -17.78 -3.19 -9.14
CA GLN A 147 -18.27 -2.51 -10.34
C GLN A 147 -17.99 -3.28 -11.64
N TYR A 148 -16.98 -4.12 -11.65
CA TYR A 148 -16.50 -4.86 -12.83
C TYR A 148 -16.11 -6.30 -12.45
N PRO A 149 -17.03 -7.09 -11.87
CA PRO A 149 -16.69 -8.43 -11.34
C PRO A 149 -16.14 -9.37 -12.41
N GLU A 150 -16.47 -9.14 -13.68
CA GLU A 150 -15.95 -9.88 -14.83
C GLU A 150 -14.45 -9.71 -15.05
N LEU A 151 -13.85 -8.63 -14.51
CA LEU A 151 -12.41 -8.35 -14.59
C LEU A 151 -11.63 -8.87 -13.37
N THR A 152 -12.29 -9.58 -12.47
CA THR A 152 -11.60 -10.12 -11.28
C THR A 152 -10.48 -11.09 -11.65
N GLY A 153 -10.64 -11.87 -12.73
CA GLY A 153 -9.61 -12.77 -13.26
C GLY A 153 -8.39 -12.07 -13.87
N ASN A 154 -8.50 -10.77 -14.12
CA ASN A 154 -7.40 -9.95 -14.61
C ASN A 154 -6.47 -9.46 -13.47
N LEU A 155 -6.95 -9.48 -12.21
CA LEU A 155 -6.13 -9.06 -11.07
C LEU A 155 -4.98 -10.05 -10.85
N SER A 156 -3.84 -9.53 -10.42
CA SER A 156 -2.75 -10.36 -9.90
C SER A 156 -3.21 -11.14 -8.68
N THR A 157 -2.71 -12.34 -8.53
CA THR A 157 -2.97 -13.21 -7.38
C THR A 157 -2.04 -12.92 -6.21
N ALA A 158 -0.99 -12.12 -6.42
CA ALA A 158 -0.03 -11.76 -5.39
C ALA A 158 -0.67 -10.92 -4.28
N LYS A 159 -0.29 -11.19 -3.04
CA LYS A 159 -0.65 -10.34 -1.90
C LYS A 159 0.06 -8.99 -2.01
N SER A 160 -0.48 -7.96 -1.35
CA SER A 160 0.21 -6.69 -1.28
C SER A 160 1.46 -6.76 -0.40
N PRO A 161 2.45 -5.84 -0.56
CA PRO A 161 3.63 -5.79 0.30
C PRO A 161 3.31 -5.78 1.80
N GLN A 162 2.25 -5.09 2.21
CA GLN A 162 1.76 -5.09 3.58
C GLN A 162 1.49 -6.51 4.09
N GLN A 163 0.72 -7.28 3.33
CA GLN A 163 0.31 -8.62 3.72
C GLN A 163 1.46 -9.64 3.57
N MET A 164 2.30 -9.47 2.56
CA MET A 164 3.50 -10.31 2.41
C MET A 164 4.45 -10.15 3.60
N LEU A 165 4.70 -8.91 4.07
CA LEU A 165 5.56 -8.72 5.24
C LEU A 165 4.95 -9.33 6.50
N GLY A 166 3.64 -9.17 6.71
CA GLY A 166 2.95 -9.80 7.82
C GLY A 166 3.08 -11.31 7.81
N ALA A 167 2.86 -11.93 6.64
CA ALA A 167 3.03 -13.38 6.46
C ALA A 167 4.46 -13.84 6.75
N VAL A 168 5.47 -13.13 6.23
CA VAL A 168 6.89 -13.45 6.45
C VAL A 168 7.30 -13.23 7.91
N ALA A 169 6.77 -12.16 8.55
CA ALA A 169 7.02 -11.91 9.97
C ALA A 169 6.47 -13.03 10.86
N LYS A 170 5.22 -13.46 10.62
CA LYS A 170 4.57 -14.52 11.40
C LYS A 170 5.00 -15.95 11.01
N SER A 171 5.79 -16.13 9.96
CA SER A 171 6.36 -17.42 9.57
C SER A 171 7.88 -17.45 9.73
N TYR A 172 8.59 -16.99 8.71
CA TYR A 172 10.05 -17.05 8.63
C TYR A 172 10.76 -16.34 9.79
N PHE A 173 10.34 -15.08 10.08
CA PHE A 173 10.98 -14.34 11.17
C PHE A 173 10.68 -14.95 12.53
N ALA A 174 9.43 -15.35 12.80
CA ALA A 174 9.03 -16.03 14.03
C ALA A 174 9.86 -17.28 14.28
N GLU A 175 9.99 -18.13 13.25
CA GLU A 175 10.81 -19.37 13.31
C GLU A 175 12.29 -19.04 13.58
N LYS A 176 12.86 -18.10 12.81
CA LYS A 176 14.26 -17.72 12.93
C LYS A 176 14.61 -17.10 14.29
N ALA A 177 13.70 -16.33 14.86
CA ALA A 177 13.86 -15.69 16.17
C ALA A 177 13.45 -16.61 17.34
N GLY A 178 12.88 -17.80 17.08
CA GLY A 178 12.38 -18.70 18.11
C GLY A 178 11.17 -18.16 18.88
N ILE A 179 10.35 -17.33 18.21
CA ILE A 179 9.16 -16.69 18.76
C ILE A 179 7.92 -17.46 18.35
N ASP A 180 6.99 -17.69 19.27
CA ASP A 180 5.66 -18.17 18.90
C ASP A 180 4.92 -17.11 18.08
N ALA A 181 4.56 -17.46 16.84
CA ALA A 181 3.88 -16.56 15.92
C ALA A 181 2.58 -15.95 16.49
N LYS A 182 1.91 -16.64 17.41
CA LYS A 182 0.70 -16.16 18.08
C LYS A 182 0.96 -14.99 19.04
N ARG A 183 2.19 -14.80 19.46
CA ARG A 183 2.61 -13.67 20.28
C ARG A 183 2.96 -12.44 19.46
N LEU A 184 3.16 -12.60 18.13
CA LEU A 184 3.48 -11.46 17.25
C LEU A 184 2.22 -10.68 16.92
N PHE A 185 2.25 -9.39 17.21
CA PHE A 185 1.23 -8.43 16.81
C PHE A 185 1.83 -7.48 15.76
N VAL A 186 1.44 -7.68 14.52
CA VAL A 186 2.00 -6.94 13.38
C VAL A 186 1.16 -5.70 13.10
N VAL A 187 1.77 -4.55 13.25
CA VAL A 187 1.20 -3.22 12.99
C VAL A 187 1.77 -2.69 11.68
N SER A 188 0.93 -2.44 10.69
CA SER A 188 1.36 -1.79 9.46
C SER A 188 1.08 -0.28 9.50
N ILE A 189 2.07 0.52 9.14
CA ILE A 189 1.99 1.97 9.08
C ILE A 189 1.95 2.38 7.61
N MET A 190 0.76 2.81 7.15
CA MET A 190 0.45 2.94 5.74
C MET A 190 -0.05 4.34 5.38
N PRO A 191 0.19 4.81 4.15
CA PRO A 191 -0.30 6.12 3.71
C PRO A 191 -1.76 6.09 3.25
N CYS A 192 -2.50 5.00 3.48
CA CYS A 192 -3.77 4.72 2.84
C CYS A 192 -4.77 4.08 3.81
N VAL A 193 -5.97 4.65 3.93
CA VAL A 193 -7.02 4.11 4.81
C VAL A 193 -7.63 2.79 4.32
N ALA A 194 -7.56 2.50 3.02
CA ALA A 194 -8.06 1.23 2.48
C ALA A 194 -7.25 0.02 2.99
N LYS A 195 -6.00 0.24 3.41
CA LYS A 195 -5.14 -0.80 4.00
C LYS A 195 -5.68 -1.38 5.30
N LYS A 196 -6.46 -0.59 6.07
CA LYS A 196 -7.17 -1.09 7.25
C LYS A 196 -8.16 -2.20 6.89
N SER A 197 -8.93 -2.02 5.82
CA SER A 197 -9.90 -3.01 5.38
C SER A 197 -9.26 -4.25 4.75
N GLU A 198 -8.05 -4.13 4.23
CA GLU A 198 -7.30 -5.26 3.67
C GLU A 198 -6.95 -6.28 4.75
N CYS A 199 -6.56 -5.83 5.95
CA CYS A 199 -6.23 -6.71 7.08
C CYS A 199 -7.43 -7.58 7.54
N GLU A 200 -8.67 -7.12 7.28
CA GLU A 200 -9.89 -7.81 7.68
C GLU A 200 -10.36 -8.87 6.66
N LEU A 201 -9.74 -8.94 5.47
CA LEU A 201 -10.16 -9.87 4.43
C LEU A 201 -9.86 -11.33 4.84
N PRO A 202 -10.80 -12.26 4.57
CA PRO A 202 -10.59 -13.69 4.88
C PRO A 202 -9.37 -14.29 4.19
N THR A 203 -8.99 -13.75 3.03
CA THR A 203 -7.82 -14.20 2.24
C THR A 203 -6.48 -13.68 2.79
N MET A 204 -6.51 -12.79 3.79
CA MET A 204 -5.31 -12.21 4.44
C MET A 204 -5.09 -12.82 5.82
N LYS A 205 -5.35 -14.12 5.92
CA LYS A 205 -5.15 -14.94 7.11
C LYS A 205 -4.27 -16.12 6.78
N ASN A 206 -3.56 -16.59 7.79
CA ASN A 206 -2.79 -17.84 7.70
C ASN A 206 -3.70 -19.07 7.73
N ASP A 207 -3.14 -20.26 7.58
CA ASP A 207 -3.88 -21.53 7.59
C ASP A 207 -4.57 -21.82 8.94
N ALA A 208 -4.09 -21.21 10.03
CA ALA A 208 -4.73 -21.30 11.35
C ALA A 208 -5.91 -20.33 11.53
N GLY A 209 -6.13 -19.43 10.57
CA GLY A 209 -7.18 -18.42 10.62
C GLY A 209 -6.77 -17.12 11.32
N ASP A 210 -5.51 -16.98 11.76
CA ASP A 210 -4.99 -15.77 12.37
C ASP A 210 -4.65 -14.73 11.29
N PRO A 211 -4.88 -13.42 11.53
CA PRO A 211 -4.51 -12.37 10.58
C PRO A 211 -2.99 -12.32 10.39
N GLU A 212 -2.54 -12.09 9.15
CA GLU A 212 -1.12 -11.88 8.86
C GLU A 212 -0.64 -10.51 9.34
N VAL A 213 -1.50 -9.49 9.22
CA VAL A 213 -1.32 -8.17 9.79
C VAL A 213 -2.50 -7.91 10.73
N ASP A 214 -2.21 -7.63 11.99
CA ASP A 214 -3.24 -7.51 13.02
C ASP A 214 -3.99 -6.17 12.92
N VAL A 215 -3.25 -5.09 12.64
CA VAL A 215 -3.83 -3.76 12.50
C VAL A 215 -3.03 -2.91 11.52
N SER A 216 -3.73 -2.02 10.81
CA SER A 216 -3.10 -1.00 9.96
C SER A 216 -3.46 0.39 10.48
N ILE A 217 -2.44 1.21 10.75
CA ILE A 217 -2.60 2.62 11.11
C ILE A 217 -2.10 3.54 10.01
N THR A 218 -2.66 4.73 9.96
CA THR A 218 -2.24 5.76 8.99
C THR A 218 -1.07 6.58 9.52
N THR A 219 -0.40 7.32 8.63
CA THR A 219 0.63 8.30 9.03
C THR A 219 0.08 9.32 10.03
N ARG A 220 -1.21 9.70 9.92
CA ARG A 220 -1.85 10.61 10.88
C ARG A 220 -2.01 10.00 12.26
N GLU A 221 -2.41 8.74 12.33
CA GLU A 221 -2.51 8.01 13.60
C GLU A 221 -1.14 7.84 14.24
N LEU A 222 -0.09 7.52 13.47
CA LEU A 222 1.28 7.50 13.98
C LEU A 222 1.66 8.85 14.61
N ASN A 223 1.36 9.96 13.94
CA ASN A 223 1.64 11.29 14.48
C ASN A 223 0.84 11.60 15.76
N ILE A 224 -0.39 11.10 15.87
CA ILE A 224 -1.20 11.22 17.10
C ILE A 224 -0.54 10.43 18.24
N MET A 225 -0.11 9.19 17.98
CA MET A 225 0.56 8.35 18.97
C MET A 225 1.86 8.99 19.48
N MET A 226 2.70 9.50 18.56
CA MET A 226 3.93 10.20 18.92
C MET A 226 3.66 11.42 19.81
N ARG A 227 2.65 12.23 19.48
CA ARG A 227 2.27 13.38 20.29
C ARG A 227 1.71 12.99 21.65
N ALA A 228 0.92 11.93 21.71
CA ALA A 228 0.37 11.40 22.97
C ALA A 228 1.47 10.94 23.93
N ASN A 229 2.56 10.40 23.39
CA ASN A 229 3.73 9.97 24.16
C ASN A 229 4.82 11.06 24.29
N HIS A 230 4.53 12.30 23.91
CA HIS A 230 5.47 13.42 23.99
C HIS A 230 6.78 13.19 23.24
N ILE A 231 6.79 12.37 22.19
CA ILE A 231 7.95 12.10 21.37
C ILE A 231 8.23 13.31 20.47
N GLU A 232 9.42 13.88 20.62
CA GLU A 232 9.88 15.04 19.86
C GLU A 232 10.89 14.59 18.79
N PRO A 233 10.49 14.44 17.52
CA PRO A 233 11.34 13.87 16.47
C PRO A 233 12.69 14.57 16.29
N LYS A 234 12.77 15.87 16.59
CA LYS A 234 14.01 16.66 16.46
C LYS A 234 15.14 16.21 17.38
N TYR A 235 14.84 15.48 18.45
CA TYR A 235 15.84 15.01 19.42
C TYR A 235 16.18 13.54 19.26
N LEU A 236 15.49 12.82 18.37
CA LEU A 236 15.71 11.40 18.17
C LEU A 236 17.05 11.11 17.49
N PRO A 237 17.76 10.06 17.91
CA PRO A 237 18.92 9.55 17.19
C PRO A 237 18.52 8.93 15.85
N GLU A 238 19.48 8.49 15.08
CA GLU A 238 19.26 7.62 13.93
C GLU A 238 19.48 6.17 14.33
N GLU A 239 18.52 5.30 14.02
CA GLU A 239 18.57 3.86 14.28
C GLU A 239 18.25 3.06 13.03
N GLU A 240 18.86 1.87 12.91
CA GLU A 240 18.63 1.00 11.76
C GLU A 240 17.35 0.17 11.95
N PHE A 241 16.72 -0.19 10.83
CA PHE A 241 15.68 -1.20 10.82
C PHE A 241 16.22 -2.55 11.30
N ASP A 242 15.34 -3.38 11.87
CA ASP A 242 15.73 -4.69 12.36
C ASP A 242 16.00 -5.68 11.22
N SER A 243 17.05 -6.48 11.39
CA SER A 243 17.40 -7.56 10.47
C SER A 243 16.62 -8.85 10.82
N PRO A 244 16.27 -9.67 9.83
CA PRO A 244 16.65 -9.61 8.42
C PRO A 244 15.68 -8.82 7.53
N LEU A 245 14.54 -8.36 8.01
CA LEU A 245 13.46 -7.79 7.19
C LEU A 245 13.57 -6.26 7.01
N GLY A 246 14.68 -5.67 7.38
CA GLY A 246 14.96 -4.24 7.22
C GLY A 246 15.83 -3.89 6.01
N SER A 247 16.24 -4.86 5.20
CA SER A 247 17.06 -4.61 4.01
C SER A 247 16.25 -4.86 2.72
N ALA A 248 16.39 -3.95 1.75
CA ALA A 248 15.69 -4.00 0.47
C ALA A 248 16.59 -3.51 -0.67
N THR A 249 16.15 -3.72 -1.91
CA THR A 249 16.83 -3.20 -3.09
C THR A 249 16.35 -1.79 -3.44
N GLY A 250 17.06 -1.14 -4.38
CA GLY A 250 16.63 0.16 -4.90
C GLY A 250 15.29 0.10 -5.64
N ALA A 251 14.86 -1.06 -6.12
CA ALA A 251 13.55 -1.24 -6.76
C ALA A 251 12.41 -1.02 -5.76
N ALA A 252 12.52 -1.53 -4.54
CA ALA A 252 11.54 -1.32 -3.48
C ALA A 252 11.39 0.15 -3.09
N VAL A 253 12.50 0.88 -2.99
CA VAL A 253 12.49 2.32 -2.66
C VAL A 253 11.66 3.14 -3.66
N VAL A 254 11.69 2.77 -4.94
CA VAL A 254 10.94 3.43 -6.02
C VAL A 254 9.42 3.28 -5.84
N PHE A 255 8.93 2.28 -5.10
CA PHE A 255 7.49 2.11 -4.79
C PHE A 255 6.84 3.35 -4.16
N GLY A 256 7.60 4.13 -3.40
CA GLY A 256 7.10 5.36 -2.80
C GLY A 256 6.80 6.49 -3.79
N ALA A 257 7.25 6.37 -5.03
CA ALA A 257 7.04 7.38 -6.07
C ALA A 257 5.83 7.05 -6.95
N THR A 258 5.18 8.07 -7.51
CA THR A 258 4.06 7.88 -8.44
C THR A 258 4.51 7.17 -9.71
N GLY A 259 3.93 5.99 -9.98
CA GLY A 259 4.34 5.11 -11.08
C GLY A 259 5.53 4.19 -10.75
N GLY A 260 6.12 4.33 -9.56
CA GLY A 260 7.30 3.58 -9.15
C GLY A 260 7.11 2.06 -9.11
N VAL A 261 5.93 1.60 -8.73
CA VAL A 261 5.60 0.15 -8.76
C VAL A 261 5.74 -0.41 -10.19
N MET A 262 5.24 0.31 -11.21
CA MET A 262 5.38 -0.12 -12.61
C MET A 262 6.84 -0.09 -13.06
N ASP A 263 7.58 0.95 -12.71
CA ASP A 263 9.01 1.05 -13.01
C ASP A 263 9.79 -0.12 -12.41
N ALA A 264 9.55 -0.42 -11.12
CA ALA A 264 10.17 -1.54 -10.43
C ALA A 264 9.80 -2.90 -11.06
N ALA A 265 8.51 -3.12 -11.40
CA ALA A 265 8.05 -4.34 -12.07
C ALA A 265 8.71 -4.53 -13.45
N LEU A 266 8.80 -3.47 -14.25
CA LEU A 266 9.46 -3.51 -15.57
C LEU A 266 10.95 -3.78 -15.46
N ARG A 267 11.65 -3.19 -14.47
CA ARG A 267 13.06 -3.46 -14.19
C ARG A 267 13.30 -4.91 -13.85
N SER A 268 12.48 -5.47 -12.98
CA SER A 268 12.59 -6.86 -12.57
C SER A 268 12.25 -7.82 -13.72
N ALA A 269 11.19 -7.54 -14.48
CA ALA A 269 10.86 -8.33 -15.67
C ALA A 269 11.99 -8.31 -16.70
N TYR A 270 12.60 -7.15 -16.94
CA TYR A 270 13.76 -7.02 -17.81
C TYR A 270 14.93 -7.87 -17.29
N PHE A 271 15.23 -7.80 -16.00
CA PHE A 271 16.29 -8.59 -15.38
C PHE A 271 16.01 -10.09 -15.46
N PHE A 272 14.78 -10.54 -15.17
CA PHE A 272 14.44 -11.97 -15.26
C PHE A 272 14.61 -12.55 -16.65
N VAL A 273 14.32 -11.77 -17.69
CA VAL A 273 14.45 -12.23 -19.08
C VAL A 273 15.89 -12.13 -19.59
N THR A 274 16.63 -11.08 -19.22
CA THR A 274 17.94 -10.77 -19.84
C THR A 274 19.14 -11.14 -18.97
N GLY A 275 18.93 -11.34 -17.65
CA GLY A 275 20.01 -11.49 -16.67
C GLY A 275 20.81 -10.21 -16.41
N LYS A 276 20.34 -9.05 -16.90
CA LYS A 276 21.04 -7.77 -16.78
C LYS A 276 20.10 -6.68 -16.27
N ASN A 277 20.64 -5.72 -15.50
CA ASN A 277 19.87 -4.54 -15.14
C ASN A 277 19.66 -3.64 -16.36
N PRO A 278 18.47 -3.04 -16.50
CA PRO A 278 18.21 -2.05 -17.53
C PRO A 278 18.95 -0.73 -17.21
N ASP A 279 18.99 0.15 -18.21
CA ASP A 279 19.44 1.54 -18.00
C ASP A 279 18.62 2.20 -16.87
N PRO A 280 19.24 3.02 -16.00
CA PRO A 280 18.52 3.74 -14.95
C PRO A 280 17.31 4.54 -15.41
N ASP A 281 17.32 5.06 -16.63
CA ASP A 281 16.25 5.88 -17.21
C ASP A 281 15.33 5.14 -18.18
N ALA A 282 15.51 3.82 -18.36
CA ALA A 282 14.77 3.02 -19.34
C ALA A 282 13.25 3.13 -19.21
N PHE A 283 12.72 3.30 -18.00
CA PHE A 283 11.28 3.26 -17.71
C PHE A 283 10.72 4.57 -17.13
N THR A 284 11.38 5.69 -17.38
CA THR A 284 10.95 7.01 -16.87
C THR A 284 9.56 7.44 -17.36
N ALA A 285 9.13 6.96 -18.52
CA ALA A 285 7.83 7.28 -19.12
C ALA A 285 6.63 6.89 -18.24
N VAL A 286 6.78 5.93 -17.30
CA VAL A 286 5.71 5.55 -16.38
C VAL A 286 5.68 6.38 -15.09
N ARG A 287 6.66 7.24 -14.87
CA ARG A 287 6.76 8.14 -13.71
C ARG A 287 5.98 9.43 -13.91
N GLY A 288 5.73 10.17 -12.83
CA GLY A 288 5.13 11.51 -12.87
C GLY A 288 3.68 11.56 -12.43
N MET A 289 3.10 12.77 -12.42
CA MET A 289 1.83 13.08 -11.80
C MET A 289 0.60 12.96 -12.72
N ASP A 290 0.79 12.67 -14.01
CA ASP A 290 -0.33 12.51 -14.94
C ASP A 290 -1.23 11.34 -14.53
N GLY A 291 -2.53 11.59 -14.52
CA GLY A 291 -3.52 10.64 -14.02
C GLY A 291 -3.70 9.38 -14.86
N TRP A 292 -3.27 9.38 -16.11
CA TRP A 292 -3.21 8.23 -17.01
C TRP A 292 -1.99 8.38 -17.92
N LYS A 293 -1.07 7.43 -17.82
CA LYS A 293 0.15 7.33 -18.63
C LYS A 293 0.21 6.00 -19.32
N GLU A 294 0.74 6.00 -20.52
CA GLU A 294 0.92 4.82 -21.35
C GLU A 294 2.36 4.77 -21.87
N ALA A 295 2.89 3.57 -21.97
CA ALA A 295 4.19 3.36 -22.55
C ALA A 295 4.29 1.97 -23.18
N THR A 296 5.17 1.86 -24.18
CA THR A 296 5.55 0.57 -24.78
C THR A 296 7.05 0.42 -24.62
N PHE A 297 7.46 -0.71 -24.06
CA PHE A 297 8.86 -1.02 -23.85
C PHE A 297 9.22 -2.32 -24.54
N ASN A 298 10.33 -2.33 -25.24
CA ASN A 298 10.87 -3.56 -25.80
C ASN A 298 11.74 -4.27 -24.77
N ILE A 299 11.34 -5.49 -24.40
CA ILE A 299 12.13 -6.37 -23.53
C ILE A 299 12.83 -7.40 -24.43
N PRO A 300 14.17 -7.40 -24.51
CA PRO A 300 14.91 -8.32 -25.35
C PRO A 300 14.57 -9.77 -25.03
N GLY A 301 14.13 -10.54 -26.02
CA GLY A 301 13.71 -11.93 -25.85
C GLY A 301 12.23 -12.13 -25.50
N ALA A 302 11.53 -11.10 -25.02
CA ALA A 302 10.09 -11.15 -24.73
C ALA A 302 9.25 -10.33 -25.73
N GLY A 303 9.83 -9.29 -26.36
CA GLY A 303 9.15 -8.41 -27.31
C GLY A 303 8.58 -7.15 -26.66
N ASP A 304 7.62 -6.53 -27.34
CA ASP A 304 7.00 -5.27 -26.90
C ASP A 304 5.95 -5.52 -25.80
N VAL A 305 6.13 -4.83 -24.69
CA VAL A 305 5.22 -4.82 -23.53
C VAL A 305 4.53 -3.46 -23.45
N ARG A 306 3.23 -3.44 -23.58
CA ARG A 306 2.40 -2.23 -23.47
C ARG A 306 1.86 -2.10 -22.07
N VAL A 307 2.11 -0.97 -21.42
CA VAL A 307 1.72 -0.74 -20.04
C VAL A 307 0.90 0.53 -19.88
N ALA A 308 0.05 0.54 -18.86
CA ALA A 308 -0.67 1.75 -18.42
C ALA A 308 -0.50 1.95 -16.92
N VAL A 309 -0.26 3.19 -16.51
CA VAL A 309 -0.26 3.62 -15.10
C VAL A 309 -1.37 4.62 -14.90
N VAL A 310 -2.30 4.30 -14.00
CA VAL A 310 -3.50 5.09 -13.78
C VAL A 310 -3.67 5.45 -12.32
N SER A 311 -3.90 6.72 -12.07
CA SER A 311 -4.22 7.27 -10.74
C SER A 311 -5.66 7.74 -10.69
N SER A 312 -6.29 7.55 -9.55
CA SER A 312 -7.67 7.90 -9.22
C SER A 312 -8.76 7.00 -9.82
N LEU A 313 -9.88 6.96 -9.11
CA LEU A 313 -11.05 6.14 -9.47
C LEU A 313 -11.66 6.56 -10.81
N GLY A 314 -11.72 7.86 -11.09
CA GLY A 314 -12.28 8.38 -12.33
C GLY A 314 -11.47 7.96 -13.56
N ASN A 315 -10.15 8.01 -13.47
CA ASN A 315 -9.28 7.58 -14.56
C ASN A 315 -9.25 6.06 -14.71
N ALA A 316 -9.29 5.30 -13.59
CA ALA A 316 -9.43 3.84 -13.63
C ALA A 316 -10.69 3.43 -14.39
N ARG A 317 -11.84 4.08 -14.13
CA ARG A 317 -13.08 3.86 -14.87
C ARG A 317 -12.91 4.13 -16.36
N LYS A 318 -12.30 5.27 -16.73
CA LYS A 318 -12.06 5.61 -18.14
C LYS A 318 -11.20 4.56 -18.85
N LEU A 319 -10.13 4.09 -18.20
CA LEU A 319 -9.28 3.04 -18.75
C LEU A 319 -10.05 1.75 -18.99
N ILE A 320 -10.82 1.29 -17.98
CA ILE A 320 -11.64 0.05 -18.14
C ILE A 320 -12.60 0.19 -19.31
N GLU A 321 -13.33 1.31 -19.40
CA GLU A 321 -14.27 1.53 -20.48
C GLU A 321 -13.60 1.59 -21.85
N ALA A 322 -12.41 2.17 -21.96
CA ALA A 322 -11.62 2.19 -23.19
C ALA A 322 -11.14 0.77 -23.59
N VAL A 323 -10.70 -0.02 -22.61
CA VAL A 323 -10.34 -1.44 -22.83
C VAL A 323 -11.55 -2.25 -23.29
N ARG A 324 -12.71 -2.07 -22.65
CA ARG A 324 -13.97 -2.78 -23.02
C ARG A 324 -14.44 -2.43 -24.43
N ARG A 325 -14.26 -1.17 -24.86
CA ARG A 325 -14.60 -0.76 -26.24
C ARG A 325 -13.55 -1.17 -27.27
N GLY A 326 -12.45 -1.77 -26.86
CA GLY A 326 -11.32 -2.13 -27.73
C GLY A 326 -10.54 -0.95 -28.27
N GLU A 327 -10.67 0.23 -27.67
CA GLU A 327 -9.96 1.45 -28.08
C GLU A 327 -8.47 1.39 -27.71
N VAL A 328 -8.16 0.71 -26.60
CA VAL A 328 -6.81 0.51 -26.08
C VAL A 328 -6.60 -0.94 -25.63
N SER A 329 -5.35 -1.38 -25.65
CA SER A 329 -4.98 -2.72 -25.21
C SER A 329 -3.61 -2.68 -24.55
N TYR A 330 -3.51 -3.25 -23.36
CA TYR A 330 -2.28 -3.33 -22.57
C TYR A 330 -1.98 -4.77 -22.17
N ASP A 331 -0.73 -5.01 -21.83
CA ASP A 331 -0.30 -6.30 -21.28
C ASP A 331 -0.32 -6.23 -19.75
N LEU A 332 0.11 -5.09 -19.16
CA LEU A 332 0.13 -4.85 -17.71
C LEU A 332 -0.44 -3.45 -17.41
N SER A 333 -1.21 -3.34 -16.35
CA SER A 333 -1.67 -2.03 -15.87
C SER A 333 -1.56 -1.92 -14.35
N LEU A 334 -0.95 -0.84 -13.90
CA LEU A 334 -0.91 -0.41 -12.51
C LEU A 334 -2.04 0.59 -12.26
N ILE A 335 -2.91 0.29 -11.31
CA ILE A 335 -3.97 1.21 -10.92
C ILE A 335 -3.87 1.52 -9.43
N HIS A 336 -3.77 2.80 -9.09
CA HIS A 336 -3.72 3.30 -7.73
C HIS A 336 -4.86 4.28 -7.48
N ILE A 337 -5.79 3.91 -6.60
CA ILE A 337 -7.00 4.70 -6.35
C ILE A 337 -6.90 5.54 -5.09
N SER A 338 -6.37 4.96 -4.01
CA SER A 338 -6.28 5.64 -2.73
C SER A 338 -5.21 6.72 -2.76
N GLU A 339 -5.59 7.93 -2.36
CA GLU A 339 -4.62 8.99 -2.15
C GLU A 339 -3.72 8.63 -0.96
N PRO A 340 -2.41 8.79 -1.08
CA PRO A 340 -1.55 8.79 0.09
C PRO A 340 -1.99 9.89 1.05
N THR A 341 -1.91 9.63 2.34
CA THR A 341 -2.30 10.60 3.39
C THR A 341 -1.46 11.89 3.40
N ARG A 342 -0.62 12.06 2.40
CA ARG A 342 0.29 13.18 2.20
C ARG A 342 -0.40 14.51 1.87
N HIS A 343 -1.69 14.52 1.57
CA HIS A 343 -2.40 15.77 1.27
C HIS A 343 -3.19 16.25 2.47
N SER A 344 -2.49 16.73 3.47
CA SER A 344 -3.00 17.75 4.33
C SER A 344 -2.44 19.09 3.82
N LEU A 345 -3.30 19.89 3.24
CA LEU A 345 -3.14 21.29 2.85
C LEU A 345 -2.67 21.54 1.44
#